data_aea48354147d34cd2bb8c11e1c8cfe9b
#
_entry.id   aea48354147d34cd2bb8c11e1c8cfe9b
#
_cell.length_a   1.000
_cell.length_b   1.000
_cell.length_c   1.000
_cell.angle_alpha   90.00
_cell.angle_beta   90.00
_cell.angle_gamma   90.00
#
_symmetry.space_group_name_H-M   'P 1'
#
loop_
_entity.id
_entity.type
_entity.pdbx_description
1 polymer ?
#
loop_
_entity_poly.entity_id
_entity_poly.type
_entity_poly.pdbx_seq_one_letter_code
_entity_poly.pdbx_strand_id
1 'polypeptide(L)'
;MKPPIDSLILTVRDQKVILDADLAGIYGVPTKALNQAVKRNAERFPGDFLFQLSDAEKQEVVTGCDHLARLKFSKTRPYAFTEHGALMAANVLSSPD
;
A
#
# COMPACT_ATOMS: atom_id res chain seq x y z
N MET A 1 6.69 3.16 -18.62
CA MET A 1 6.73 1.71 -18.36
C MET A 1 6.56 1.47 -16.86
N LYS A 2 5.67 0.57 -16.50
CA LYS A 2 5.47 0.24 -15.09
C LYS A 2 6.60 -0.67 -14.61
N PRO A 3 7.12 -0.46 -13.39
CA PRO A 3 8.12 -1.38 -12.87
C PRO A 3 7.52 -2.77 -12.64
N PRO A 4 8.34 -3.82 -12.67
CA PRO A 4 7.86 -5.17 -12.34
C PRO A 4 7.27 -5.18 -10.92
N ILE A 5 6.28 -6.05 -10.71
CA ILE A 5 5.64 -6.15 -9.40
C ILE A 5 6.67 -6.45 -8.31
N ASP A 6 7.66 -7.30 -8.61
CA ASP A 6 8.68 -7.66 -7.64
C ASP A 6 9.43 -6.44 -7.10
N SER A 7 9.63 -5.42 -7.94
CA SER A 7 10.36 -4.22 -7.50
C SER A 7 9.51 -3.32 -6.62
N LEU A 8 8.20 -3.56 -6.54
CA LEU A 8 7.30 -2.80 -5.68
C LEU A 8 7.17 -3.42 -4.29
N ILE A 9 7.60 -4.66 -4.13
CA ILE A 9 7.49 -5.36 -2.86
C ILE A 9 8.64 -4.91 -1.95
N LEU A 10 8.28 -4.46 -0.76
CA LEU A 10 9.23 -3.96 0.23
C LEU A 10 9.21 -4.86 1.46
N THR A 11 10.27 -4.80 2.25
CA THR A 11 10.30 -5.50 3.53
C THR A 11 10.21 -4.46 4.65
N VAL A 12 9.13 -4.51 5.41
CA VAL A 12 8.91 -3.62 6.56
C VAL A 12 8.43 -4.47 7.72
N ARG A 13 9.03 -4.28 8.88
CA ARG A 13 8.69 -5.06 10.08
C ARG A 13 8.81 -6.57 9.82
N ASP A 14 9.83 -6.96 9.05
CA ASP A 14 10.10 -8.36 8.70
C ASP A 14 8.97 -9.00 7.87
N GLN A 15 8.13 -8.18 7.24
CA GLN A 15 7.06 -8.65 6.38
C GLN A 15 7.22 -8.08 4.99
N LYS A 16 6.86 -8.87 4.00
CA LYS A 16 6.82 -8.38 2.62
C LYS A 16 5.52 -7.62 2.42
N VAL A 17 5.63 -6.37 1.98
CA VAL A 17 4.47 -5.50 1.84
C VAL A 17 4.57 -4.72 0.54
N ILE A 18 3.44 -4.15 0.13
CA ILE A 18 3.38 -3.21 -0.98
C ILE A 18 2.63 -1.98 -0.50
N LEU A 19 3.11 -0.80 -0.88
CA LEU A 19 2.49 0.44 -0.43
C LEU A 19 1.19 0.70 -1.18
N ASP A 20 0.30 1.46 -0.55
CA ASP A 20 -1.03 1.74 -1.09
C ASP A 20 -0.98 2.37 -2.49
N ALA A 21 -0.09 3.32 -2.73
CA ALA A 21 0.02 3.96 -4.04
C ALA A 21 0.41 2.96 -5.12
N ASP A 22 1.35 2.06 -4.81
CA ASP A 22 1.80 1.04 -5.76
C ASP A 22 0.70 0.02 -6.00
N LEU A 23 0.01 -0.40 -4.94
CA LEU A 23 -1.07 -1.38 -5.06
C LEU A 23 -2.23 -0.81 -5.88
N ALA A 24 -2.58 0.45 -5.63
CA ALA A 24 -3.63 1.12 -6.39
C ALA A 24 -3.27 1.17 -7.88
N GLY A 25 -1.98 1.43 -8.17
CA GLY A 25 -1.50 1.43 -9.55
C GLY A 25 -1.65 0.08 -10.23
N ILE A 26 -1.41 -1.00 -9.49
CA ILE A 26 -1.57 -2.36 -10.03
C ILE A 26 -3.05 -2.62 -10.38
N TYR A 27 -3.95 -2.17 -9.52
CA TYR A 27 -5.38 -2.39 -9.73
C TYR A 27 -6.03 -1.34 -10.62
N GLY A 28 -5.27 -0.34 -11.05
CA GLY A 28 -5.77 0.68 -11.96
C GLY A 28 -6.78 1.64 -11.34
N VAL A 29 -6.65 1.92 -10.05
CA VAL A 29 -7.53 2.83 -9.33
C VAL A 29 -6.70 3.91 -8.64
N PRO A 30 -7.31 5.08 -8.35
CA PRO A 30 -6.61 6.09 -7.56
C PRO A 30 -6.33 5.59 -6.14
N THR A 31 -5.22 6.04 -5.57
CA THR A 31 -4.87 5.66 -4.19
C THR A 31 -6.00 6.02 -3.22
N LYS A 32 -6.62 7.17 -3.43
CA LYS A 32 -7.74 7.61 -2.60
C LYS A 32 -8.91 6.62 -2.64
N ALA A 33 -9.20 6.08 -3.83
CA ALA A 33 -10.29 5.11 -3.98
C ALA A 33 -9.97 3.82 -3.24
N LEU A 34 -8.72 3.36 -3.33
CA LEU A 34 -8.29 2.17 -2.59
C LEU A 34 -8.46 2.38 -1.09
N ASN A 35 -7.97 3.51 -0.58
CA ASN A 35 -8.03 3.77 0.85
C ASN A 35 -9.46 3.93 1.35
N GLN A 36 -10.36 4.50 0.53
CA GLN A 36 -11.77 4.59 0.88
C GLN A 36 -12.43 3.22 0.96
N ALA A 37 -12.10 2.35 0.00
CA ALA A 37 -12.65 0.99 0.00
C ALA A 37 -12.21 0.23 1.26
N VAL A 38 -10.96 0.41 1.66
CA VAL A 38 -10.44 -0.21 2.87
C VAL A 38 -11.20 0.30 4.11
N LYS A 39 -11.42 1.61 4.18
CA LYS A 39 -12.14 2.19 5.32
C LYS A 39 -13.57 1.69 5.42
N ARG A 40 -14.23 1.53 4.28
CA ARG A 40 -15.61 1.00 4.24
C ARG A 40 -15.69 -0.44 4.68
N ASN A 41 -14.59 -1.17 4.54
CA ASN A 41 -14.52 -2.59 4.85
C ASN A 41 -13.49 -2.86 5.94
N ALA A 42 -13.38 -1.96 6.91
CA ALA A 42 -12.34 -2.01 7.93
C ALA A 42 -12.30 -3.35 8.66
N GLU A 43 -13.44 -3.98 8.86
CA GLU A 43 -13.52 -5.26 9.56
C GLU A 43 -12.86 -6.40 8.79
N ARG A 44 -12.65 -6.22 7.49
CA ARG A 44 -11.98 -7.22 6.66
C ARG A 44 -10.46 -7.04 6.63
N PHE A 45 -9.95 -6.00 7.27
CA PHE A 45 -8.53 -5.68 7.26
C PHE A 45 -7.98 -5.63 8.69
N PRO A 46 -7.84 -6.79 9.33
CA PRO A 46 -7.21 -6.83 10.66
C PRO A 46 -5.77 -6.33 10.58
N GLY A 47 -5.17 -6.08 11.73
CA GLY A 47 -3.85 -5.46 11.83
C GLY A 47 -2.73 -6.17 11.10
N ASP A 48 -2.88 -7.48 10.83
CA ASP A 48 -1.87 -8.23 10.09
C ASP A 48 -2.10 -8.22 8.58
N PHE A 49 -3.15 -7.55 8.10
CA PHE A 49 -3.39 -7.39 6.66
C PHE A 49 -2.81 -6.09 6.14
N LEU A 50 -2.84 -5.03 6.95
CA LEU A 50 -2.24 -3.77 6.56
C LEU A 50 -1.95 -2.94 7.80
N PHE A 51 -0.97 -2.04 7.67
CA PHE A 51 -0.63 -1.11 8.74
C PHE A 51 -0.11 0.17 8.13
N GLN A 52 -0.20 1.27 8.86
CA GLN A 52 0.32 2.55 8.41
C GLN A 52 1.80 2.66 8.82
N LEU A 53 2.64 3.10 7.90
CA LEU A 53 4.06 3.27 8.20
C LEU A 53 4.25 4.40 9.21
N SER A 54 5.25 4.26 10.06
CA SER A 54 5.70 5.35 10.91
C SER A 54 6.52 6.32 10.05
N ASP A 55 6.82 7.51 10.59
CA ASP A 55 7.65 8.47 9.87
C ASP A 55 9.03 7.89 9.56
N ALA A 56 9.62 7.15 10.48
CA ALA A 56 10.91 6.53 10.26
C ALA A 56 10.84 5.47 9.16
N GLU A 57 9.79 4.66 9.16
CA GLU A 57 9.61 3.64 8.14
C GLU A 57 9.40 4.26 6.76
N LYS A 58 8.60 5.33 6.69
CA LYS A 58 8.40 6.06 5.44
C LYS A 58 9.72 6.59 4.89
N GLN A 59 10.53 7.19 5.76
CA GLN A 59 11.82 7.72 5.35
C GLN A 59 12.73 6.64 4.80
N GLU A 60 12.72 5.47 5.44
CA GLU A 60 13.53 4.34 5.02
C GLU A 60 13.17 3.86 3.61
N VAL A 61 11.87 3.67 3.36
CA VAL A 61 11.43 3.17 2.05
C VAL A 61 11.63 4.22 0.97
N VAL A 62 11.42 5.49 1.27
CA VAL A 62 11.61 6.59 0.31
C VAL A 62 13.09 6.70 -0.07
N THR A 63 13.97 6.57 0.91
CA THR A 63 15.41 6.67 0.66
C THR A 63 15.92 5.48 -0.15
N GLY A 64 15.36 4.29 0.07
CA GLY A 64 15.82 3.07 -0.58
C GLY A 64 15.22 2.80 -1.95
N CYS A 65 14.17 3.54 -2.34
CA CYS A 65 13.44 3.24 -3.59
C CYS A 65 13.22 4.51 -4.40
N ASP A 66 13.83 4.59 -5.56
CA ASP A 66 13.73 5.78 -6.42
C ASP A 66 12.29 6.09 -6.83
N HIS A 67 11.48 5.07 -7.10
CA HIS A 67 10.10 5.31 -7.53
C HIS A 67 9.22 5.88 -6.41
N LEU A 68 9.69 5.83 -5.17
CA LEU A 68 8.96 6.37 -4.03
C LEU A 68 9.47 7.76 -3.61
N ALA A 69 10.45 8.31 -4.33
CA ALA A 69 11.07 9.59 -3.96
C ALA A 69 10.04 10.71 -3.82
N ARG A 70 8.98 10.69 -4.63
CA ARG A 70 7.93 11.71 -4.57
C ARG A 70 7.21 11.75 -3.23
N LEU A 71 7.20 10.63 -2.51
CA LEU A 71 6.54 10.56 -1.21
C LEU A 71 7.30 11.31 -0.13
N LYS A 72 8.55 11.64 -0.40
CA LYS A 72 9.38 12.37 0.55
C LYS A 72 8.74 13.68 0.99
N PHE A 73 8.02 14.33 0.07
CA PHE A 73 7.41 15.63 0.33
C PHE A 73 5.94 15.52 0.74
N SER A 74 5.40 14.31 0.77
CA SER A 74 4.03 14.10 1.19
C SER A 74 3.95 14.15 2.71
N LYS A 75 2.87 14.76 3.22
CA LYS A 75 2.63 14.82 4.66
C LYS A 75 1.95 13.56 5.18
N THR A 76 1.46 12.74 4.27
CA THR A 76 0.72 11.54 4.62
C THR A 76 1.66 10.34 4.74
N ARG A 77 1.47 9.55 5.78
CA ARG A 77 2.21 8.30 5.92
C ARG A 77 1.45 7.20 5.17
N PRO A 78 2.12 6.50 4.24
CA PRO A 78 1.43 5.48 3.44
C PRO A 78 1.04 4.27 4.26
N TYR A 79 0.07 3.51 3.74
CA TYR A 79 -0.29 2.22 4.28
C TYR A 79 0.48 1.13 3.55
N ALA A 80 0.87 0.11 4.28
CA ALA A 80 1.58 -1.04 3.74
C ALA A 80 0.64 -2.25 3.81
N PHE A 81 0.43 -2.89 2.67
CA PHE A 81 -0.45 -4.07 2.56
C PHE A 81 0.41 -5.32 2.52
N THR A 82 0.11 -6.28 3.39
CA THR A 82 0.73 -7.60 3.32
C THR A 82 0.09 -8.38 2.17
N GLU A 83 0.58 -9.59 1.91
CA GLU A 83 -0.01 -10.43 0.86
C GLU A 83 -1.51 -10.61 1.07
N HIS A 84 -1.92 -10.95 2.28
CA HIS A 84 -3.34 -11.12 2.59
C HIS A 84 -4.11 -9.82 2.44
N GLY A 85 -3.51 -8.71 2.83
CA GLY A 85 -4.14 -7.40 2.67
C GLY A 85 -4.34 -7.03 1.21
N ALA A 86 -3.35 -7.31 0.37
CA ALA A 86 -3.44 -7.04 -1.05
C ALA A 86 -4.54 -7.87 -1.70
N LEU A 87 -4.66 -9.13 -1.34
CA LEU A 87 -5.72 -10.00 -1.86
C LEU A 87 -7.09 -9.51 -1.42
N MET A 88 -7.22 -9.10 -0.16
CA MET A 88 -8.50 -8.58 0.33
C MET A 88 -8.85 -7.25 -0.35
N ALA A 89 -7.85 -6.43 -0.66
CA ALA A 89 -8.08 -5.17 -1.37
C ALA A 89 -8.67 -5.43 -2.75
N ALA A 90 -8.15 -6.42 -3.47
CA ALA A 90 -8.72 -6.80 -4.76
C ALA A 90 -10.18 -7.22 -4.61
N ASN A 91 -10.48 -7.93 -3.55
CA ASN A 91 -11.83 -8.40 -3.26
C ASN A 91 -12.81 -7.25 -3.05
N VAL A 92 -12.44 -6.28 -2.19
CA VAL A 92 -13.34 -5.17 -1.90
C VAL A 92 -13.45 -4.19 -3.06
N LEU A 93 -12.42 -4.07 -3.90
CA LEU A 93 -12.47 -3.19 -5.06
C LEU A 93 -13.33 -3.75 -6.18
N SER A 94 -13.46 -5.07 -6.28
CA SER A 94 -14.30 -5.68 -7.30
C SER A 94 -15.73 -5.88 -6.83
N SER A 95 -16.03 -5.59 -5.57
CA SER A 95 -17.37 -5.69 -5.03
C SER A 95 -18.21 -4.50 -5.48
N PRO A 96 -19.42 -4.71 -6.01
CA PRO A 96 -20.30 -3.60 -6.40
C PRO A 96 -20.86 -2.93 -5.17
N ASP A 97 -20.37 -1.86 -4.80
CA ASP A 97 -20.75 -1.02 -3.71
C ASP A 97 -19.92 -1.04 -2.55
#